data_bf121b7c25362b493a30109b5398beb8
#
_entry.id   bf121b7c25362b493a30109b5398beb8
#
_cell.length_a   1.000
_cell.length_b   1.000
_cell.length_c   1.000
_cell.angle_alpha   90.00
_cell.angle_beta   90.00
_cell.angle_gamma   90.00
#
_symmetry.space_group_name_H-M   'P 1'
#
loop_
_entity.id
_entity.type
_entity.pdbx_description
1 polymer ?
#
loop_
_entity_poly.entity_id
_entity_poly.type
_entity_poly.pdbx_seq_one_letter_code
_entity_poly.pdbx_strand_id
1 'polypeptide(L)'
;MSLPELNIPLVLGGNTFGWTSDQEASFAVLDAFVEAGGTYIDTADLYAVWAGDGTGGDSEQVLGEWFAARNNRESVVLATKMGGLAPYDNQQHDSVVNALEASLKRLQTDYIDLFYIHYDDENVSIAEQAATLDELVKSGKVRDIALSNYSPERMREWFEYATANNLTVPVAIQPQYNLVHRKDFEQSYLPIAQEFGAATFTYFSLASGFLTGKYRKAEDLAGRSREGFASGYATDEGFAVVNQLVQVAEARGVEPATVALAWQLAKGVTAPIASASTPEQLPSLIAAGELKLTEAEVTALDKASEPFA
;
A
#
# COMPACT_ATOMS: atom_id res chain seq x y z
N MET A 1 -19.81 -5.60 -2.70
CA MET A 1 -19.17 -6.81 -3.28
C MET A 1 -17.97 -7.13 -2.43
N SER A 2 -17.47 -8.36 -2.41
CA SER A 2 -16.20 -8.68 -1.74
C SER A 2 -15.07 -8.50 -2.72
N LEU A 3 -13.92 -7.98 -2.25
CA LEU A 3 -12.70 -7.94 -3.05
C LEU A 3 -12.41 -9.32 -3.67
N PRO A 4 -11.87 -9.36 -4.91
CA PRO A 4 -11.38 -10.62 -5.48
C PRO A 4 -10.37 -11.31 -4.57
N GLU A 5 -10.28 -12.63 -4.65
CA GLU A 5 -9.36 -13.42 -3.85
C GLU A 5 -7.90 -13.03 -4.14
N LEU A 6 -7.10 -12.89 -3.09
CA LEU A 6 -5.66 -12.68 -3.17
C LEU A 6 -4.98 -14.04 -3.38
N ASN A 7 -4.48 -14.31 -4.59
CA ASN A 7 -3.71 -15.53 -4.86
C ASN A 7 -2.40 -15.55 -4.05
N ILE A 8 -1.78 -14.37 -3.92
CA ILE A 8 -0.60 -14.14 -3.09
C ILE A 8 -0.96 -13.02 -2.11
N PRO A 9 -0.76 -13.18 -0.79
CA PRO A 9 -1.10 -12.16 0.20
C PRO A 9 -0.05 -11.02 0.20
N LEU A 10 0.10 -10.38 -0.94
CA LEU A 10 1.01 -9.27 -1.23
C LEU A 10 0.35 -8.37 -2.26
N VAL A 11 0.40 -7.07 -2.03
CA VAL A 11 0.05 -6.04 -3.01
C VAL A 11 1.34 -5.44 -3.56
N LEU A 12 1.50 -5.43 -4.89
CA LEU A 12 2.66 -4.79 -5.53
C LEU A 12 2.46 -3.27 -5.54
N GLY A 13 3.33 -2.56 -4.83
CA GLY A 13 3.32 -1.09 -4.80
C GLY A 13 4.04 -0.47 -5.99
N GLY A 14 3.35 0.38 -6.73
CA GLY A 14 3.84 1.07 -7.93
C GLY A 14 4.63 2.37 -7.67
N ASN A 15 4.93 2.72 -6.42
CA ASN A 15 5.62 3.97 -6.10
C ASN A 15 7.07 4.05 -6.61
N THR A 16 7.62 2.97 -7.15
CA THR A 16 8.94 2.92 -7.81
C THR A 16 8.85 3.25 -9.30
N PHE A 17 7.70 3.06 -9.91
CA PHE A 17 7.49 3.22 -11.35
C PHE A 17 7.55 4.69 -11.74
N GLY A 18 8.34 5.03 -12.76
CA GLY A 18 8.62 6.39 -13.15
C GLY A 18 9.58 7.16 -12.21
N TRP A 19 10.11 6.49 -11.18
CA TRP A 19 11.08 7.09 -10.24
C TRP A 19 12.38 6.29 -10.16
N THR A 20 12.42 5.20 -9.37
CA THR A 20 13.62 4.34 -9.22
C THR A 20 13.65 3.20 -10.23
N SER A 21 12.56 2.97 -10.93
CA SER A 21 12.42 2.04 -12.05
C SER A 21 11.94 2.83 -13.27
N ASP A 22 12.69 2.77 -14.35
CA ASP A 22 12.23 3.26 -15.65
C ASP A 22 11.11 2.35 -16.21
N GLN A 23 10.60 2.67 -17.39
CA GLN A 23 9.52 1.91 -18.01
C GLN A 23 9.90 0.44 -18.25
N GLU A 24 11.10 0.16 -18.74
CA GLU A 24 11.53 -1.21 -19.04
C GLU A 24 11.66 -2.05 -17.77
N ALA A 25 12.29 -1.51 -16.73
CA ALA A 25 12.41 -2.15 -15.43
C ALA A 25 11.02 -2.34 -14.76
N SER A 26 10.13 -1.35 -14.87
CA SER A 26 8.78 -1.44 -14.34
C SER A 26 7.97 -2.53 -15.02
N PHE A 27 8.04 -2.63 -16.36
CA PHE A 27 7.38 -3.70 -17.12
C PHE A 27 7.90 -5.07 -16.73
N ALA A 28 9.23 -5.22 -16.57
CA ALA A 28 9.83 -6.47 -16.15
C ALA A 28 9.37 -6.91 -14.75
N VAL A 29 9.22 -5.96 -13.80
CA VAL A 29 8.67 -6.22 -12.46
C VAL A 29 7.21 -6.65 -12.54
N LEU A 30 6.38 -5.92 -13.32
CA LEU A 30 4.96 -6.21 -13.48
C LEU A 30 4.73 -7.58 -14.14
N ASP A 31 5.47 -7.88 -15.22
CA ASP A 31 5.39 -9.17 -15.90
C ASP A 31 5.77 -10.31 -14.94
N ALA A 32 6.89 -10.19 -14.23
CA ALA A 32 7.35 -11.20 -13.29
C ALA A 32 6.39 -11.40 -12.09
N PHE A 33 5.75 -10.32 -11.61
CA PHE A 33 4.76 -10.40 -10.53
C PHE A 33 3.51 -11.16 -10.97
N VAL A 34 2.97 -10.85 -12.15
CA VAL A 34 1.80 -11.55 -12.70
C VAL A 34 2.12 -13.00 -13.07
N GLU A 35 3.31 -13.27 -13.63
CA GLU A 35 3.77 -14.63 -13.93
C GLU A 35 3.88 -15.48 -12.67
N ALA A 36 4.28 -14.89 -11.54
CA ALA A 36 4.30 -15.56 -10.24
C ALA A 36 2.90 -15.75 -9.61
N GLY A 37 1.82 -15.29 -10.26
CA GLY A 37 0.45 -15.40 -9.79
C GLY A 37 -0.05 -14.21 -8.96
N GLY A 38 0.72 -13.11 -8.88
CA GLY A 38 0.30 -11.88 -8.23
C GLY A 38 -0.80 -11.17 -9.01
N THR A 39 -1.79 -10.64 -8.30
CA THR A 39 -2.97 -10.02 -8.95
C THR A 39 -3.25 -8.59 -8.48
N TYR A 40 -2.79 -8.19 -7.29
CA TYR A 40 -3.09 -6.85 -6.75
C TYR A 40 -1.95 -5.87 -6.98
N ILE A 41 -2.25 -4.75 -7.62
CA ILE A 41 -1.31 -3.66 -7.91
C ILE A 41 -1.88 -2.36 -7.34
N ASP A 42 -1.06 -1.65 -6.55
CA ASP A 42 -1.40 -0.38 -5.90
C ASP A 42 -0.59 0.77 -6.49
N THR A 43 -1.26 1.79 -6.98
CA THR A 43 -0.66 3.05 -7.44
C THR A 43 -1.37 4.26 -6.83
N ALA A 44 -1.06 5.46 -7.28
CA ALA A 44 -1.72 6.71 -6.93
C ALA A 44 -1.44 7.79 -7.98
N ASP A 45 -2.33 8.79 -8.06
CA ASP A 45 -2.17 9.98 -8.89
C ASP A 45 -0.90 10.76 -8.57
N LEU A 46 -0.53 10.80 -7.31
CA LEU A 46 0.61 11.56 -6.79
C LEU A 46 1.95 10.80 -6.93
N TYR A 47 1.96 9.50 -7.26
CA TYR A 47 3.21 8.75 -7.29
C TYR A 47 4.17 9.30 -8.35
N ALA A 48 5.44 9.38 -7.97
CA ALA A 48 6.55 10.01 -8.66
C ALA A 48 6.54 11.56 -8.69
N VAL A 49 5.61 12.24 -8.00
CA VAL A 49 5.64 13.71 -7.87
C VAL A 49 6.97 14.25 -7.31
N TRP A 50 7.69 13.44 -6.53
CA TRP A 50 9.01 13.74 -5.97
C TRP A 50 10.18 13.44 -6.93
N ALA A 51 9.89 13.02 -8.14
CA ALA A 51 10.84 12.70 -9.21
C ALA A 51 10.53 13.54 -10.47
N GLY A 52 11.42 13.54 -11.43
CA GLY A 52 11.20 14.17 -12.71
C GLY A 52 10.85 15.67 -12.63
N ASP A 53 9.77 16.06 -13.28
CA ASP A 53 9.28 17.45 -13.34
C ASP A 53 8.31 17.79 -12.19
N GLY A 54 8.01 16.85 -11.30
CA GLY A 54 7.14 17.02 -10.15
C GLY A 54 5.64 17.08 -10.48
N THR A 55 5.22 16.64 -11.66
CA THR A 55 3.79 16.66 -12.06
C THR A 55 2.99 15.51 -11.48
N GLY A 56 3.64 14.39 -11.11
CA GLY A 56 2.98 13.16 -10.65
C GLY A 56 2.27 12.41 -11.77
N GLY A 57 1.69 11.26 -11.44
CA GLY A 57 0.96 10.42 -12.40
C GLY A 57 1.82 9.47 -13.23
N ASP A 58 3.16 9.52 -13.09
CA ASP A 58 4.07 8.69 -13.87
C ASP A 58 3.84 7.20 -13.63
N SER A 59 3.58 6.81 -12.38
CA SER A 59 3.28 5.42 -12.04
C SER A 59 2.00 4.93 -12.72
N GLU A 60 0.95 5.73 -12.76
CA GLU A 60 -0.28 5.40 -13.47
C GLU A 60 -0.05 5.35 -15.00
N GLN A 61 0.76 6.25 -15.54
CA GLN A 61 1.10 6.23 -16.96
C GLN A 61 1.86 4.95 -17.34
N VAL A 62 2.87 4.56 -16.58
CA VAL A 62 3.62 3.32 -16.78
C VAL A 62 2.69 2.10 -16.76
N LEU A 63 1.74 2.05 -15.80
CA LEU A 63 0.75 0.98 -15.73
C LEU A 63 -0.19 0.98 -16.95
N GLY A 64 -0.68 2.14 -17.38
CA GLY A 64 -1.51 2.27 -18.57
C GLY A 64 -0.82 1.78 -19.84
N GLU A 65 0.44 2.15 -20.03
CA GLU A 65 1.28 1.70 -21.14
C GLU A 65 1.54 0.18 -21.07
N TRP A 66 1.72 -0.38 -19.87
CA TRP A 66 1.87 -1.81 -19.67
C TRP A 66 0.58 -2.57 -19.99
N PHE A 67 -0.59 -2.09 -19.55
CA PHE A 67 -1.89 -2.69 -19.90
C PHE A 67 -2.12 -2.69 -21.41
N ALA A 68 -1.82 -1.58 -22.09
CA ALA A 68 -1.94 -1.48 -23.53
C ALA A 68 -0.99 -2.45 -24.27
N ALA A 69 0.25 -2.57 -23.79
CA ALA A 69 1.26 -3.43 -24.40
C ALA A 69 0.99 -4.92 -24.18
N ARG A 70 0.36 -5.32 -23.07
CA ARG A 70 0.10 -6.72 -22.69
C ARG A 70 -1.34 -7.15 -22.92
N ASN A 71 -2.27 -6.21 -23.11
CA ASN A 71 -3.71 -6.47 -23.21
C ASN A 71 -4.23 -7.33 -22.02
N ASN A 72 -3.83 -6.97 -20.82
CA ASN A 72 -4.02 -7.77 -19.60
C ASN A 72 -4.71 -7.04 -18.45
N ARG A 73 -5.40 -5.91 -18.71
CA ARG A 73 -6.06 -5.10 -17.67
C ARG A 73 -6.99 -5.92 -16.76
N GLU A 74 -7.70 -6.88 -17.33
CA GLU A 74 -8.65 -7.73 -16.59
C GLU A 74 -7.98 -8.80 -15.71
N SER A 75 -6.68 -9.05 -15.88
CA SER A 75 -5.95 -10.05 -15.11
C SER A 75 -5.50 -9.57 -13.73
N VAL A 76 -5.67 -8.29 -13.43
CA VAL A 76 -5.22 -7.67 -12.17
C VAL A 76 -6.33 -6.87 -11.50
N VAL A 77 -6.25 -6.79 -10.19
CA VAL A 77 -7.01 -5.87 -9.34
C VAL A 77 -6.17 -4.61 -9.20
N LEU A 78 -6.61 -3.55 -9.84
CA LEU A 78 -5.90 -2.27 -9.86
C LEU A 78 -6.46 -1.33 -8.80
N ALA A 79 -5.61 -0.92 -7.88
CA ALA A 79 -5.91 0.14 -6.93
C ALA A 79 -5.18 1.43 -7.32
N THR A 80 -5.90 2.56 -7.31
CA THR A 80 -5.30 3.90 -7.37
C THR A 80 -5.95 4.83 -6.35
N LYS A 81 -5.34 6.01 -6.15
CA LYS A 81 -5.71 6.94 -5.08
C LYS A 81 -5.74 8.37 -5.59
N MET A 82 -6.58 9.19 -4.97
CA MET A 82 -6.68 10.63 -5.24
C MET A 82 -6.69 11.45 -3.94
N GLY A 83 -6.52 12.75 -4.04
CA GLY A 83 -6.57 13.70 -2.93
C GLY A 83 -5.20 14.15 -2.42
N GLY A 84 -4.12 13.81 -3.12
CA GLY A 84 -2.78 14.26 -2.81
C GLY A 84 -2.10 15.07 -3.92
N LEU A 85 -2.71 15.16 -5.11
CA LEU A 85 -2.14 15.82 -6.29
C LEU A 85 -2.95 17.02 -6.71
N ALA A 86 -2.36 18.22 -6.68
CA ALA A 86 -2.99 19.43 -7.21
C ALA A 86 -3.24 19.31 -8.75
N PRO A 87 -4.32 19.87 -9.29
CA PRO A 87 -5.31 20.73 -8.61
C PRO A 87 -6.46 19.98 -7.92
N TYR A 88 -6.41 18.66 -7.84
CA TYR A 88 -7.48 17.81 -7.30
C TYR A 88 -7.10 17.25 -5.92
N ASP A 89 -6.44 18.05 -5.08
CA ASP A 89 -5.93 17.70 -3.75
C ASP A 89 -6.93 17.93 -2.61
N ASN A 90 -8.23 17.85 -2.93
CA ASN A 90 -9.33 17.99 -1.97
C ASN A 90 -10.47 17.01 -2.28
N GLN A 91 -11.44 16.87 -1.35
CA GLN A 91 -12.53 15.91 -1.44
C GLN A 91 -13.85 16.52 -1.95
N GLN A 92 -13.83 17.70 -2.55
CA GLN A 92 -15.01 18.26 -3.22
C GLN A 92 -15.40 17.39 -4.42
N HIS A 93 -16.70 17.25 -4.66
CA HIS A 93 -17.25 16.38 -5.70
C HIS A 93 -16.53 16.52 -7.04
N ASP A 94 -16.41 17.75 -7.57
CA ASP A 94 -15.78 17.97 -8.88
C ASP A 94 -14.29 17.61 -8.91
N SER A 95 -13.58 17.81 -7.78
CA SER A 95 -12.17 17.41 -7.63
C SER A 95 -12.03 15.90 -7.68
N VAL A 96 -12.87 15.15 -6.95
CA VAL A 96 -12.85 13.69 -6.94
C VAL A 96 -13.18 13.12 -8.33
N VAL A 97 -14.22 13.64 -8.99
CA VAL A 97 -14.61 13.20 -10.34
C VAL A 97 -13.49 13.48 -11.34
N ASN A 98 -12.93 14.69 -11.34
CA ASN A 98 -11.87 15.06 -12.30
C ASN A 98 -10.57 14.30 -12.04
N ALA A 99 -10.22 14.02 -10.78
CA ALA A 99 -9.08 13.18 -10.43
C ALA A 99 -9.24 11.76 -10.97
N LEU A 100 -10.41 11.15 -10.78
CA LEU A 100 -10.72 9.82 -11.33
C LEU A 100 -10.60 9.81 -12.86
N GLU A 101 -11.18 10.79 -13.57
CA GLU A 101 -11.10 10.87 -15.02
C GLU A 101 -9.64 11.01 -15.50
N ALA A 102 -8.84 11.81 -14.81
CA ALA A 102 -7.42 11.96 -15.10
C ALA A 102 -6.64 10.63 -14.87
N SER A 103 -6.93 9.91 -13.79
CA SER A 103 -6.35 8.59 -13.51
C SER A 103 -6.75 7.55 -14.55
N LEU A 104 -8.03 7.46 -14.92
CA LEU A 104 -8.53 6.56 -15.97
C LEU A 104 -7.82 6.81 -17.31
N LYS A 105 -7.59 8.08 -17.64
CA LYS A 105 -6.85 8.46 -18.86
C LYS A 105 -5.39 8.02 -18.81
N ARG A 106 -4.66 8.23 -17.69
CA ARG A 106 -3.26 7.80 -17.56
C ARG A 106 -3.15 6.28 -17.57
N LEU A 107 -4.06 5.60 -16.86
CA LEU A 107 -4.13 4.14 -16.77
C LEU A 107 -4.68 3.46 -18.03
N GLN A 108 -5.19 4.22 -19.01
CA GLN A 108 -5.75 3.72 -20.26
C GLN A 108 -6.82 2.63 -20.05
N THR A 109 -7.71 2.85 -19.08
CA THR A 109 -8.80 1.95 -18.69
C THR A 109 -10.07 2.74 -18.44
N ASP A 110 -11.21 2.09 -18.49
CA ASP A 110 -12.52 2.68 -18.22
C ASP A 110 -13.05 2.41 -16.82
N TYR A 111 -12.31 1.64 -16.00
CA TYR A 111 -12.67 1.34 -14.62
C TYR A 111 -11.47 1.15 -13.71
N ILE A 112 -11.68 1.40 -12.41
CA ILE A 112 -10.75 1.10 -11.31
C ILE A 112 -11.40 0.02 -10.42
N ASP A 113 -10.61 -0.98 -10.00
CA ASP A 113 -11.12 -2.03 -9.11
C ASP A 113 -11.24 -1.53 -7.67
N LEU A 114 -10.24 -0.78 -7.17
CA LEU A 114 -10.25 -0.24 -5.82
C LEU A 114 -9.77 1.21 -5.83
N PHE A 115 -10.66 2.14 -5.52
CA PHE A 115 -10.37 3.57 -5.53
C PHE A 115 -10.26 4.11 -4.12
N TYR A 116 -9.09 4.65 -3.79
CA TYR A 116 -8.80 5.21 -2.46
C TYR A 116 -8.99 6.72 -2.43
N ILE A 117 -9.54 7.21 -1.34
CA ILE A 117 -9.18 8.53 -0.86
C ILE A 117 -7.82 8.41 -0.19
N HIS A 118 -6.81 9.11 -0.74
CA HIS A 118 -5.43 9.02 -0.29
C HIS A 118 -5.20 9.78 1.02
N TYR A 119 -5.81 10.97 1.14
CA TYR A 119 -5.77 11.82 2.32
C TYR A 119 -7.16 12.37 2.61
N ASP A 120 -7.51 12.43 3.90
CA ASP A 120 -8.76 13.07 4.34
C ASP A 120 -8.73 14.58 4.07
N ASP A 121 -9.91 15.14 3.82
CA ASP A 121 -10.16 16.59 3.79
C ASP A 121 -11.23 16.92 4.82
N GLU A 122 -10.82 17.42 5.98
CA GLU A 122 -11.72 17.77 7.07
C GLU A 122 -12.65 18.95 6.73
N ASN A 123 -12.41 19.68 5.64
CA ASN A 123 -13.28 20.74 5.15
C ASN A 123 -14.50 20.20 4.39
N VAL A 124 -14.48 18.94 3.99
CA VAL A 124 -15.58 18.24 3.32
C VAL A 124 -16.19 17.22 4.29
N SER A 125 -17.49 17.29 4.48
CA SER A 125 -18.17 16.37 5.39
C SER A 125 -18.10 14.91 4.89
N ILE A 126 -18.11 13.96 5.83
CA ILE A 126 -18.18 12.53 5.48
C ILE A 126 -19.42 12.23 4.62
N ALA A 127 -20.53 12.95 4.87
CA ALA A 127 -21.75 12.81 4.08
C ALA A 127 -21.53 13.15 2.59
N GLU A 128 -20.82 14.23 2.29
CA GLU A 128 -20.50 14.64 0.92
C GLU A 128 -19.49 13.70 0.26
N GLN A 129 -18.43 13.33 0.99
CA GLN A 129 -17.44 12.36 0.51
C GLN A 129 -18.11 11.02 0.16
N ALA A 130 -18.95 10.49 1.05
CA ALA A 130 -19.64 9.22 0.87
C ALA A 130 -20.63 9.25 -0.30
N ALA A 131 -21.37 10.35 -0.46
CA ALA A 131 -22.28 10.51 -1.60
C ALA A 131 -21.54 10.53 -2.94
N THR A 132 -20.40 11.24 -3.00
CA THR A 132 -19.56 11.32 -4.21
C THR A 132 -19.01 9.94 -4.60
N LEU A 133 -18.44 9.21 -3.64
CA LEU A 133 -17.87 7.88 -3.94
C LEU A 133 -18.95 6.85 -4.30
N ASP A 134 -20.12 6.91 -3.67
CA ASP A 134 -21.27 6.07 -4.01
C ASP A 134 -21.76 6.32 -5.46
N GLU A 135 -21.74 7.57 -5.91
CA GLU A 135 -22.04 7.94 -7.31
C GLU A 135 -21.01 7.30 -8.27
N LEU A 136 -19.72 7.38 -7.96
CA LEU A 136 -18.67 6.80 -8.78
C LEU A 136 -18.80 5.27 -8.90
N VAL A 137 -19.17 4.58 -7.82
CA VAL A 137 -19.44 3.14 -7.85
C VAL A 137 -20.68 2.84 -8.68
N LYS A 138 -21.78 3.59 -8.51
CA LYS A 138 -23.00 3.43 -9.29
C LYS A 138 -22.82 3.71 -10.78
N SER A 139 -21.87 4.58 -11.14
CA SER A 139 -21.52 4.86 -12.54
C SER A 139 -20.79 3.68 -13.22
N GLY A 140 -20.26 2.74 -12.44
CA GLY A 140 -19.45 1.61 -12.92
C GLY A 140 -17.98 1.94 -13.20
N LYS A 141 -17.54 3.19 -13.01
CA LYS A 141 -16.13 3.60 -13.17
C LYS A 141 -15.24 3.13 -12.02
N VAL A 142 -15.83 2.89 -10.86
CA VAL A 142 -15.18 2.36 -9.67
C VAL A 142 -15.95 1.12 -9.23
N ARG A 143 -15.25 0.02 -8.95
CA ARG A 143 -15.88 -1.21 -8.45
C ARG A 143 -16.08 -1.17 -6.95
N ASP A 144 -15.01 -0.84 -6.22
CA ASP A 144 -15.00 -0.75 -4.76
C ASP A 144 -14.19 0.46 -4.30
N ILE A 145 -14.47 0.94 -3.09
CA ILE A 145 -13.82 2.11 -2.50
C ILE A 145 -13.06 1.74 -1.23
N ALA A 146 -12.04 2.54 -0.91
CA ALA A 146 -11.24 2.35 0.29
C ALA A 146 -10.71 3.68 0.85
N LEU A 147 -10.22 3.67 2.08
CA LEU A 147 -9.74 4.85 2.80
C LEU A 147 -8.28 4.71 3.20
N SER A 148 -7.54 5.82 3.13
CA SER A 148 -6.16 5.91 3.61
C SER A 148 -5.95 7.25 4.30
N ASN A 149 -5.11 7.29 5.34
CA ASN A 149 -4.72 8.50 6.06
C ASN A 149 -5.88 9.35 6.62
N TYR A 150 -6.94 8.70 7.07
CA TYR A 150 -7.97 9.30 7.94
C TYR A 150 -7.58 9.12 9.39
N SER A 151 -8.00 10.03 10.28
CA SER A 151 -7.95 9.73 11.72
C SER A 151 -8.85 8.53 12.05
N PRO A 152 -8.56 7.77 13.12
CA PRO A 152 -9.40 6.63 13.51
C PRO A 152 -10.86 7.02 13.71
N GLU A 153 -11.11 8.20 14.31
CA GLU A 153 -12.45 8.73 14.57
C GLU A 153 -13.21 9.00 13.27
N ARG A 154 -12.58 9.69 12.31
CA ARG A 154 -13.22 10.00 11.04
C ARG A 154 -13.36 8.76 10.15
N MET A 155 -12.41 7.83 10.22
CA MET A 155 -12.55 6.54 9.54
C MET A 155 -13.75 5.76 10.05
N ARG A 156 -13.96 5.70 11.37
CA ARG A 156 -15.15 5.08 11.98
C ARG A 156 -16.42 5.79 11.55
N GLU A 157 -16.46 7.12 11.63
CA GLU A 157 -17.61 7.95 11.18
C GLU A 157 -17.98 7.60 9.73
N TRP A 158 -16.98 7.41 8.86
CA TRP A 158 -17.18 7.07 7.46
C TRP A 158 -17.93 5.73 7.30
N PHE A 159 -17.47 4.67 7.98
CA PHE A 159 -18.10 3.35 7.95
C PHE A 159 -19.52 3.39 8.51
N GLU A 160 -19.71 4.04 9.65
CA GLU A 160 -21.02 4.19 10.31
C GLU A 160 -21.99 4.97 9.43
N TYR A 161 -21.56 6.10 8.87
CA TYR A 161 -22.38 6.94 8.00
C TYR A 161 -22.82 6.21 6.74
N ALA A 162 -21.90 5.60 6.01
CA ALA A 162 -22.20 4.86 4.79
C ALA A 162 -23.18 3.70 5.05
N THR A 163 -22.95 2.94 6.13
CA THR A 163 -23.83 1.84 6.54
C THR A 163 -25.22 2.32 6.88
N ALA A 164 -25.35 3.37 7.70
CA ALA A 164 -26.63 3.92 8.15
C ALA A 164 -27.47 4.51 7.00
N ASN A 165 -26.81 5.01 5.96
CA ASN A 165 -27.48 5.65 4.82
C ASN A 165 -27.58 4.75 3.57
N ASN A 166 -27.24 3.46 3.66
CA ASN A 166 -27.24 2.50 2.54
C ASN A 166 -26.40 2.98 1.32
N LEU A 167 -25.29 3.65 1.60
CA LEU A 167 -24.30 4.04 0.60
C LEU A 167 -23.23 2.95 0.46
N THR A 168 -22.39 3.09 -0.55
CA THR A 168 -21.24 2.20 -0.72
C THR A 168 -20.31 2.29 0.49
N VAL A 169 -20.07 1.16 1.17
CA VAL A 169 -19.20 1.06 2.34
C VAL A 169 -17.78 0.72 1.86
N PRO A 170 -16.73 1.38 2.40
CA PRO A 170 -15.35 1.03 2.06
C PRO A 170 -15.04 -0.44 2.37
N VAL A 171 -14.43 -1.14 1.42
CA VAL A 171 -14.09 -2.56 1.57
C VAL A 171 -12.69 -2.79 2.14
N ALA A 172 -11.88 -1.75 2.18
CA ALA A 172 -10.51 -1.81 2.67
C ALA A 172 -10.05 -0.49 3.31
N ILE A 173 -9.03 -0.60 4.15
CA ILE A 173 -8.26 0.54 4.65
C ILE A 173 -6.78 0.35 4.33
N GLN A 174 -6.06 1.47 4.14
CA GLN A 174 -4.63 1.45 3.86
C GLN A 174 -3.86 2.31 4.89
N PRO A 175 -3.54 1.77 6.06
CA PRO A 175 -2.75 2.44 7.10
C PRO A 175 -1.26 2.14 6.98
N GLN A 176 -0.40 2.98 7.61
CA GLN A 176 1.00 2.66 7.84
C GLN A 176 1.15 1.55 8.89
N TYR A 177 1.94 0.52 8.57
CA TYR A 177 2.27 -0.52 9.54
C TYR A 177 3.54 -1.28 9.19
N ASN A 178 4.42 -1.45 10.16
CA ASN A 178 5.62 -2.28 10.09
C ASN A 178 6.22 -2.45 11.51
N LEU A 179 7.29 -3.23 11.63
CA LEU A 179 7.95 -3.51 12.93
C LEU A 179 8.50 -2.28 13.66
N VAL A 180 8.71 -1.16 12.99
CA VAL A 180 9.17 0.12 13.59
C VAL A 180 8.10 1.22 13.52
N HIS A 181 6.83 0.83 13.28
CA HIS A 181 5.65 1.70 13.34
C HIS A 181 4.41 0.83 13.59
N ARG A 182 4.06 0.59 14.85
CA ARG A 182 3.05 -0.41 15.25
C ARG A 182 1.79 0.18 15.87
N LYS A 183 1.99 1.18 16.73
CA LYS A 183 0.99 1.65 17.68
C LYS A 183 -0.36 1.95 17.07
N ASP A 184 -0.40 2.83 16.07
CA ASP A 184 -1.66 3.35 15.53
C ASP A 184 -2.47 2.24 14.85
N PHE A 185 -1.78 1.36 14.12
CA PHE A 185 -2.45 0.23 13.47
C PHE A 185 -3.04 -0.74 14.49
N GLU A 186 -2.22 -1.22 15.44
CA GLU A 186 -2.64 -2.25 16.39
C GLU A 186 -3.70 -1.74 17.37
N GLN A 187 -3.62 -0.47 17.80
CA GLN A 187 -4.52 0.08 18.81
C GLN A 187 -5.79 0.70 18.23
N SER A 188 -5.77 1.15 16.98
CA SER A 188 -6.87 1.93 16.39
C SER A 188 -7.41 1.35 15.08
N TYR A 189 -6.57 1.18 14.05
CA TYR A 189 -7.06 0.84 12.72
C TYR A 189 -7.45 -0.64 12.57
N LEU A 190 -6.69 -1.57 13.15
CA LEU A 190 -7.03 -2.99 13.10
C LEU A 190 -8.38 -3.30 13.76
N PRO A 191 -8.69 -2.78 14.97
CA PRO A 191 -10.02 -2.93 15.56
C PRO A 191 -11.15 -2.41 14.67
N ILE A 192 -10.98 -1.25 14.03
CA ILE A 192 -11.97 -0.69 13.09
C ILE A 192 -12.16 -1.62 11.90
N ALA A 193 -11.06 -2.05 11.26
CA ALA A 193 -11.14 -2.97 10.13
C ALA A 193 -11.86 -4.27 10.48
N GLN A 194 -11.58 -4.85 11.65
CA GLN A 194 -12.23 -6.07 12.13
C GLN A 194 -13.71 -5.86 12.39
N GLU A 195 -14.11 -4.74 13.00
CA GLU A 195 -15.51 -4.41 13.31
C GLU A 195 -16.36 -4.28 12.04
N PHE A 196 -15.83 -3.63 11.00
CA PHE A 196 -16.56 -3.40 9.76
C PHE A 196 -16.26 -4.44 8.66
N GLY A 197 -15.41 -5.42 8.92
CA GLY A 197 -15.05 -6.46 7.95
C GLY A 197 -14.23 -5.93 6.77
N ALA A 198 -13.48 -4.83 6.95
CA ALA A 198 -12.65 -4.24 5.92
C ALA A 198 -11.29 -4.94 5.82
N ALA A 199 -10.80 -5.12 4.59
CA ALA A 199 -9.44 -5.59 4.36
C ALA A 199 -8.40 -4.54 4.81
N THR A 200 -7.21 -4.99 5.21
CA THR A 200 -6.10 -4.12 5.59
C THR A 200 -4.95 -4.29 4.61
N PHE A 201 -4.65 -3.23 3.85
CA PHE A 201 -3.50 -3.15 2.94
C PHE A 201 -2.51 -2.14 3.51
N THR A 202 -1.43 -2.61 4.11
CA THR A 202 -0.52 -1.74 4.87
C THR A 202 0.58 -1.15 3.99
N TYR A 203 0.82 0.17 4.10
CA TYR A 203 1.92 0.81 3.38
C TYR A 203 3.16 0.98 4.27
N PHE A 204 4.31 1.32 3.66
CA PHE A 204 5.63 1.31 4.30
C PHE A 204 5.97 -0.01 5.00
N SER A 205 5.47 -1.12 4.49
CA SER A 205 5.63 -2.45 5.09
C SER A 205 7.07 -2.85 5.37
N LEU A 206 8.03 -2.34 4.58
CA LEU A 206 9.47 -2.51 4.77
C LEU A 206 10.18 -1.24 5.28
N ALA A 207 9.43 -0.27 5.84
CA ALA A 207 9.99 0.99 6.37
C ALA A 207 10.96 1.66 5.38
N SER A 208 10.52 1.86 4.12
CA SER A 208 11.34 2.40 3.02
C SER A 208 12.63 1.61 2.74
N GLY A 209 12.61 0.32 3.03
CA GLY A 209 13.74 -0.60 2.87
C GLY A 209 14.63 -0.72 4.10
N PHE A 210 14.30 -0.07 5.22
CA PHE A 210 15.03 -0.21 6.48
C PHE A 210 14.98 -1.65 7.02
N LEU A 211 13.85 -2.33 6.90
CA LEU A 211 13.61 -3.69 7.36
C LEU A 211 14.08 -4.79 6.37
N THR A 212 14.84 -4.44 5.33
CA THR A 212 15.42 -5.45 4.42
C THR A 212 16.75 -6.03 4.91
N GLY A 213 17.25 -5.56 6.05
CA GLY A 213 18.53 -6.03 6.61
C GLY A 213 19.79 -5.45 5.96
N LYS A 214 19.68 -4.66 4.89
CA LYS A 214 20.81 -4.04 4.18
C LYS A 214 21.47 -2.89 4.96
N TYR A 215 20.75 -2.27 5.90
CA TYR A 215 21.24 -1.21 6.76
C TYR A 215 21.46 -1.78 8.16
N ARG A 216 22.70 -1.75 8.64
CA ARG A 216 23.09 -2.29 9.96
C ARG A 216 23.54 -1.19 10.93
N LYS A 217 23.78 0.01 10.41
CA LYS A 217 24.17 1.22 11.13
C LYS A 217 23.73 2.46 10.34
N ALA A 218 23.68 3.60 11.01
CA ALA A 218 23.16 4.83 10.40
C ALA A 218 23.94 5.27 9.14
N GLU A 219 25.25 5.05 9.11
CA GLU A 219 26.10 5.41 7.97
C GLU A 219 25.76 4.63 6.69
N ASP A 220 25.13 3.46 6.78
CA ASP A 220 24.74 2.65 5.61
C ASP A 220 23.60 3.30 4.80
N LEU A 221 22.88 4.26 5.39
CA LEU A 221 21.80 5.00 4.73
C LEU A 221 22.32 6.15 3.84
N ALA A 222 23.51 6.67 4.12
CA ALA A 222 24.05 7.86 3.48
C ALA A 222 24.11 7.73 1.95
N GLY A 223 23.56 8.72 1.23
CA GLY A 223 23.56 8.77 -0.24
C GLY A 223 22.60 7.78 -0.92
N ARG A 224 21.70 7.14 -0.20
CA ARG A 224 20.69 6.26 -0.78
C ARG A 224 19.45 7.05 -1.21
N SER A 225 18.81 6.62 -2.31
CA SER A 225 17.62 7.29 -2.87
C SER A 225 16.45 7.45 -1.87
N ARG A 226 16.38 6.58 -0.85
CA ARG A 226 15.33 6.59 0.19
C ARG A 226 15.86 7.02 1.57
N GLU A 227 17.06 7.65 1.64
CA GLU A 227 17.66 8.09 2.89
C GLU A 227 16.69 8.96 3.71
N GLY A 228 16.05 9.95 3.08
CA GLY A 228 15.12 10.87 3.74
C GLY A 228 13.92 10.17 4.38
N PHE A 229 13.45 9.06 3.81
CA PHE A 229 12.32 8.29 4.33
C PHE A 229 12.74 7.26 5.39
N ALA A 230 13.96 6.71 5.31
CA ALA A 230 14.43 5.65 6.18
C ALA A 230 15.19 6.17 7.41
N SER A 231 15.72 7.38 7.37
CA SER A 231 16.56 7.96 8.45
C SER A 231 15.83 8.09 9.79
N GLY A 232 14.51 8.32 9.77
CA GLY A 232 13.69 8.40 10.99
C GLY A 232 13.63 7.09 11.79
N TYR A 233 13.94 5.96 11.16
CA TYR A 233 13.98 4.64 11.82
C TYR A 233 15.38 4.25 12.31
N ALA A 234 16.43 5.00 11.95
CA ALA A 234 17.83 4.68 12.23
C ALA A 234 18.24 5.04 13.68
N THR A 235 17.53 4.49 14.64
CA THR A 235 17.80 4.59 16.09
C THR A 235 18.36 3.27 16.62
N ASP A 236 18.87 3.27 17.86
CA ASP A 236 19.36 2.04 18.49
C ASP A 236 18.25 0.99 18.60
N GLU A 237 17.03 1.42 18.93
CA GLU A 237 15.83 0.56 18.97
C GLU A 237 15.49 0.02 17.58
N GLY A 238 15.54 0.88 16.54
CA GLY A 238 15.29 0.47 15.16
C GLY A 238 16.31 -0.59 14.69
N PHE A 239 17.59 -0.40 14.98
CA PHE A 239 18.63 -1.40 14.66
C PHE A 239 18.49 -2.68 15.50
N ALA A 240 17.99 -2.62 16.74
CA ALA A 240 17.68 -3.82 17.52
C ALA A 240 16.58 -4.65 16.83
N VAL A 241 15.56 -4.01 16.26
CA VAL A 241 14.53 -4.69 15.43
C VAL A 241 15.16 -5.34 14.20
N VAL A 242 16.00 -4.62 13.46
CA VAL A 242 16.68 -5.16 12.26
C VAL A 242 17.55 -6.36 12.64
N ASN A 243 18.27 -6.31 13.77
CA ASN A 243 19.11 -7.41 14.22
C ASN A 243 18.28 -8.66 14.55
N GLN A 244 17.15 -8.51 15.26
CA GLN A 244 16.25 -9.63 15.55
C GLN A 244 15.64 -10.21 14.27
N LEU A 245 15.25 -9.34 13.34
CA LEU A 245 14.70 -9.73 12.05
C LEU A 245 15.70 -10.59 11.25
N VAL A 246 16.96 -10.16 11.20
CA VAL A 246 18.04 -10.91 10.52
C VAL A 246 18.29 -12.25 11.18
N GLN A 247 18.30 -12.33 12.52
CA GLN A 247 18.46 -13.61 13.22
C GLN A 247 17.38 -14.62 12.86
N VAL A 248 16.11 -14.18 12.77
CA VAL A 248 15.00 -15.06 12.35
C VAL A 248 15.17 -15.46 10.88
N ALA A 249 15.56 -14.52 10.02
CA ALA A 249 15.77 -14.77 8.59
C ALA A 249 16.88 -15.80 8.33
N GLU A 250 18.03 -15.65 9.01
CA GLU A 250 19.16 -16.59 8.93
C GLU A 250 18.76 -17.99 9.42
N ALA A 251 18.03 -18.07 10.55
CA ALA A 251 17.56 -19.36 11.08
C ALA A 251 16.59 -20.08 10.14
N ARG A 252 15.84 -19.34 9.33
CA ARG A 252 14.88 -19.86 8.36
C ARG A 252 15.45 -20.02 6.95
N GLY A 253 16.63 -19.49 6.67
CA GLY A 253 17.24 -19.51 5.33
C GLY A 253 16.45 -18.66 4.32
N VAL A 254 15.86 -17.54 4.75
CA VAL A 254 15.09 -16.60 3.94
C VAL A 254 15.63 -15.18 4.06
N GLU A 255 15.16 -14.27 3.21
CA GLU A 255 15.54 -12.86 3.31
C GLU A 255 14.82 -12.14 4.47
N PRO A 256 15.45 -11.14 5.11
CA PRO A 256 14.80 -10.36 6.18
C PRO A 256 13.49 -9.68 5.74
N ALA A 257 13.39 -9.24 4.48
CA ALA A 257 12.15 -8.70 3.92
C ALA A 257 11.00 -9.72 3.96
N THR A 258 11.28 -11.00 3.68
CA THR A 258 10.31 -12.09 3.77
C THR A 258 9.74 -12.21 5.19
N VAL A 259 10.63 -12.18 6.19
CA VAL A 259 10.23 -12.27 7.62
C VAL A 259 9.41 -11.04 8.04
N ALA A 260 9.83 -9.84 7.62
CA ALA A 260 9.12 -8.60 7.96
C ALA A 260 7.68 -8.57 7.43
N LEU A 261 7.46 -9.03 6.20
CA LEU A 261 6.14 -9.12 5.60
C LEU A 261 5.32 -10.27 6.18
N ALA A 262 5.94 -11.46 6.41
CA ALA A 262 5.29 -12.58 7.05
C ALA A 262 4.83 -12.27 8.48
N TRP A 263 5.58 -11.44 9.22
CA TRP A 263 5.18 -10.97 10.54
C TRP A 263 3.89 -10.13 10.47
N GLN A 264 3.74 -9.23 9.49
CA GLN A 264 2.50 -8.46 9.32
C GLN A 264 1.30 -9.37 9.04
N LEU A 265 1.48 -10.40 8.19
CA LEU A 265 0.44 -11.41 7.95
C LEU A 265 0.08 -12.16 9.24
N ALA A 266 1.06 -12.51 10.06
CA ALA A 266 0.81 -13.15 11.37
C ALA A 266 0.09 -12.23 12.36
N LYS A 267 0.20 -10.89 12.19
CA LYS A 267 -0.51 -9.87 12.98
C LYS A 267 -1.91 -9.56 12.44
N GLY A 268 -2.38 -10.27 11.43
CA GLY A 268 -3.74 -10.14 10.90
C GLY A 268 -3.90 -9.11 9.78
N VAL A 269 -2.81 -8.62 9.19
CA VAL A 269 -2.87 -7.81 7.96
C VAL A 269 -3.35 -8.69 6.81
N THR A 270 -4.29 -8.19 6.00
CA THR A 270 -4.80 -8.91 4.82
C THR A 270 -3.70 -9.10 3.79
N ALA A 271 -3.01 -8.05 3.41
CA ALA A 271 -1.81 -8.11 2.58
C ALA A 271 -0.96 -6.84 2.75
N PRO A 272 0.34 -6.96 3.04
CA PRO A 272 1.25 -5.83 3.03
C PRO A 272 1.48 -5.34 1.59
N ILE A 273 1.65 -4.02 1.42
CA ILE A 273 2.08 -3.42 0.15
C ILE A 273 3.60 -3.33 0.17
N ALA A 274 4.25 -3.96 -0.80
CA ALA A 274 5.70 -3.83 -0.98
C ALA A 274 6.03 -3.61 -2.45
N SER A 275 7.08 -2.82 -2.70
CA SER A 275 7.52 -2.43 -4.03
C SER A 275 8.85 -3.09 -4.37
N ALA A 276 9.02 -3.45 -5.62
CA ALA A 276 10.28 -3.90 -6.20
C ALA A 276 10.73 -2.91 -7.27
N SER A 277 12.02 -2.65 -7.34
CA SER A 277 12.63 -1.85 -8.44
C SER A 277 13.21 -2.74 -9.54
N THR A 278 13.41 -4.03 -9.26
CA THR A 278 13.85 -5.03 -10.23
C THR A 278 13.14 -6.37 -9.96
N PRO A 279 13.00 -7.24 -10.98
CA PRO A 279 12.36 -8.56 -10.82
C PRO A 279 13.02 -9.45 -9.77
N GLU A 280 14.33 -9.34 -9.57
CA GLU A 280 15.11 -10.15 -8.63
C GLU A 280 14.69 -9.91 -7.15
N GLN A 281 14.02 -8.79 -6.87
CA GLN A 281 13.52 -8.48 -5.54
C GLN A 281 12.18 -9.19 -5.23
N LEU A 282 11.42 -9.57 -6.23
CA LEU A 282 10.07 -10.14 -6.05
C LEU A 282 10.05 -11.48 -5.31
N PRO A 283 10.96 -12.44 -5.55
CA PRO A 283 10.88 -13.74 -4.89
C PRO A 283 10.87 -13.62 -3.35
N SER A 284 11.68 -12.73 -2.78
CA SER A 284 11.72 -12.52 -1.34
C SER A 284 10.44 -11.89 -0.79
N LEU A 285 9.75 -11.05 -1.57
CA LEU A 285 8.49 -10.43 -1.17
C LEU A 285 7.34 -11.45 -1.24
N ILE A 286 7.27 -12.22 -2.32
CA ILE A 286 6.23 -13.24 -2.56
C ILE A 286 6.33 -14.38 -1.55
N ALA A 287 7.53 -14.81 -1.20
CA ALA A 287 7.77 -15.88 -0.23
C ALA A 287 7.20 -15.59 1.17
N ALA A 288 6.89 -14.33 1.48
CA ALA A 288 6.24 -13.95 2.74
C ALA A 288 4.88 -14.64 2.94
N GLY A 289 4.13 -14.87 1.88
CA GLY A 289 2.83 -15.56 1.94
C GLY A 289 2.94 -17.03 2.33
N GLU A 290 4.06 -17.66 2.02
CA GLU A 290 4.32 -19.07 2.32
C GLU A 290 4.99 -19.26 3.68
N LEU A 291 5.75 -18.27 4.16
CA LEU A 291 6.48 -18.35 5.42
C LEU A 291 5.51 -18.29 6.61
N LYS A 292 5.40 -19.41 7.32
CA LYS A 292 4.66 -19.47 8.60
C LYS A 292 5.66 -19.30 9.75
N LEU A 293 5.64 -18.12 10.37
CA LEU A 293 6.39 -17.85 11.58
C LEU A 293 5.80 -18.63 12.75
N THR A 294 6.67 -19.18 13.60
CA THR A 294 6.24 -19.79 14.86
C THR A 294 5.83 -18.71 15.87
N GLU A 295 5.04 -19.06 16.86
CA GLU A 295 4.67 -18.17 17.96
C GLU A 295 5.91 -17.57 18.68
N ALA A 296 6.96 -18.37 18.85
CA ALA A 296 8.21 -17.90 19.46
C ALA A 296 8.91 -16.83 18.61
N GLU A 297 8.91 -16.97 17.28
CA GLU A 297 9.51 -15.99 16.37
C GLU A 297 8.68 -14.69 16.34
N VAL A 298 7.36 -14.79 16.27
CA VAL A 298 6.47 -13.62 16.37
C VAL A 298 6.69 -12.90 17.69
N THR A 299 6.74 -13.63 18.81
CA THR A 299 6.99 -13.07 20.16
C THR A 299 8.36 -12.37 20.24
N ALA A 300 9.40 -12.96 19.64
CA ALA A 300 10.74 -12.36 19.62
C ALA A 300 10.76 -11.04 18.82
N LEU A 301 10.09 -11.00 17.67
CA LEU A 301 9.94 -9.80 16.85
C LEU A 301 9.08 -8.74 17.55
N ASP A 302 7.96 -9.14 18.17
CA ASP A 302 7.10 -8.27 18.96
C ASP A 302 7.85 -7.62 20.13
N LYS A 303 8.68 -8.40 20.84
CA LYS A 303 9.52 -7.90 21.94
C LYS A 303 10.59 -6.92 21.45
N ALA A 304 11.26 -7.22 20.34
CA ALA A 304 12.28 -6.34 19.78
C ALA A 304 11.68 -5.01 19.31
N SER A 305 10.42 -5.02 18.84
CA SER A 305 9.68 -3.86 18.32
C SER A 305 8.72 -3.23 19.34
N GLU A 306 8.76 -3.65 20.62
CA GLU A 306 7.91 -3.08 21.69
C GLU A 306 8.00 -1.55 21.83
N PRO A 307 9.17 -0.90 21.66
CA PRO A 307 9.24 0.57 21.69
C PRO A 307 8.37 1.30 20.65
N PHE A 308 7.90 0.59 19.64
CA PHE A 308 7.08 1.13 18.54
C PHE A 308 5.60 0.71 18.62
N ALA A 309 5.19 -0.02 19.68
CA ALA A 309 3.83 -0.55 19.89
C ALA A 309 2.92 0.37 20.71
#